data_794205c09241bca2403ebc8e36caf4e9
#
_entry.id   794205c09241bca2403ebc8e36caf4e9
#
_cell.length_a   1.000
_cell.length_b   1.000
_cell.length_c   1.000
_cell.angle_alpha   90.00
_cell.angle_beta   90.00
_cell.angle_gamma   90.00
#
_symmetry.space_group_name_H-M   'P 1'
#
loop_
_entity.id
_entity.type
_entity.pdbx_description
1 polymer ?
#
loop_
_entity_poly.entity_id
_entity_poly.type
_entity_poly.pdbx_seq_one_letter_code
_entity_poly.pdbx_strand_id
1 'polypeptide(L)'
;MATRYLVSHGGRLVFGTDTPSGPTYGNPPGLNGLLELERLAAAGVPLRRLLEGATINAARAFRLDSLYGTVERGKVANLLLLRANPLETAEAYDSIDLVVVRGKVIDRSTLAARR
;
A
#
# COMPACT_ATOMS: atom_id res chain seq x y z
N MET A 1 8.81 9.37 -17.24
CA MET A 1 9.21 8.99 -15.88
C MET A 1 9.63 7.53 -15.86
N ALA A 2 10.77 7.20 -15.27
CA ALA A 2 11.40 5.87 -15.31
C ALA A 2 10.51 4.73 -14.77
N THR A 3 9.82 4.94 -13.65
CA THR A 3 8.96 3.92 -13.02
C THR A 3 7.86 3.43 -13.95
N ARG A 4 7.14 4.35 -14.63
CA ARG A 4 6.11 3.98 -15.60
C ARG A 4 6.69 3.15 -16.75
N TYR A 5 7.84 3.57 -17.28
CA TYR A 5 8.53 2.85 -18.36
C TYR A 5 8.87 1.43 -17.94
N LEU A 6 9.50 1.24 -16.79
CA LEU A 6 9.88 -0.08 -16.27
C LEU A 6 8.65 -0.98 -16.07
N VAL A 7 7.58 -0.46 -15.47
CA VAL A 7 6.34 -1.22 -15.24
C VAL A 7 5.66 -1.61 -16.54
N SER A 8 5.64 -0.72 -17.54
CA SER A 8 5.04 -1.02 -18.87
C SER A 8 5.84 -2.05 -19.67
N HIS A 9 7.12 -2.27 -19.34
CA HIS A 9 7.99 -3.27 -19.94
C HIS A 9 8.16 -4.52 -19.05
N GLY A 10 7.19 -4.81 -18.19
CA GLY A 10 7.17 -6.03 -17.39
C GLY A 10 7.93 -5.97 -16.07
N GLY A 11 8.51 -4.82 -15.71
CA GLY A 11 9.13 -4.60 -14.41
C GLY A 11 8.12 -4.77 -13.27
N ARG A 12 8.52 -5.45 -12.19
CA ARG A 12 7.70 -5.59 -10.99
C ARG A 12 7.98 -4.43 -10.05
N LEU A 13 6.92 -3.72 -9.67
CA LEU A 13 6.98 -2.71 -8.63
C LEU A 13 6.92 -3.39 -7.26
N VAL A 14 7.78 -2.97 -6.34
CA VAL A 14 7.64 -3.17 -4.90
C VAL A 14 7.48 -1.78 -4.31
N PHE A 15 6.37 -1.56 -3.61
CA PHE A 15 6.07 -0.26 -3.03
C PHE A 15 6.78 -0.09 -1.69
N GLY A 16 7.44 1.05 -1.51
CA GLY A 16 8.10 1.43 -0.27
C GLY A 16 8.44 2.93 -0.30
N THR A 17 8.21 3.62 0.79
CA THR A 17 8.38 5.07 0.92
C THR A 17 9.71 5.49 1.52
N ASP A 18 10.46 4.53 2.07
CA ASP A 18 11.68 4.80 2.84
C ASP A 18 11.47 5.84 3.97
N THR A 19 10.31 5.78 4.63
CA THR A 19 9.91 6.72 5.68
C THR A 19 10.01 6.09 7.06
N PRO A 20 10.58 6.80 8.07
CA PRO A 20 11.28 8.08 7.96
C PRO A 20 12.72 7.91 7.47
N SER A 21 13.11 8.66 6.44
CA SER A 21 14.49 8.70 5.97
C SER A 21 15.25 9.85 6.63
N GLY A 22 15.87 9.59 7.78
CA GLY A 22 16.68 10.56 8.52
C GLY A 22 15.89 11.39 9.56
N PRO A 23 16.55 12.36 10.23
CA PRO A 23 16.00 13.09 11.38
C PRO A 23 15.03 14.21 11.01
N THR A 24 14.52 14.26 9.78
CA THR A 24 13.61 15.31 9.33
C THR A 24 12.16 14.91 9.54
N TYR A 25 11.37 15.80 10.14
CA TYR A 25 9.93 15.64 10.33
C TYR A 25 9.10 15.86 9.05
N GLY A 26 9.75 15.99 7.89
CA GLY A 26 9.10 16.30 6.62
C GLY A 26 8.34 15.13 5.98
N ASN A 27 8.55 13.90 6.45
CA ASN A 27 7.95 12.69 5.88
C ASN A 27 7.22 11.88 6.97
N PRO A 28 6.02 12.29 7.41
CA PRO A 28 5.29 11.56 8.44
C PRO A 28 4.87 10.17 7.95
N PRO A 29 5.04 9.11 8.76
CA PRO A 29 4.54 7.78 8.46
C PRO A 29 3.04 7.80 8.16
N GLY A 30 2.59 6.97 7.21
CA GLY A 30 1.21 6.90 6.77
C GLY A 30 0.88 7.91 5.67
N LEU A 31 0.93 9.21 5.95
CA LEU A 31 0.66 10.24 4.95
C LEU A 31 1.60 10.14 3.74
N ASN A 32 2.88 9.93 3.99
CA ASN A 32 3.86 9.80 2.90
C ASN A 32 3.56 8.61 1.98
N GLY A 33 3.01 7.51 2.53
CA GLY A 33 2.56 6.35 1.74
C GLY A 33 1.43 6.71 0.78
N LEU A 34 0.42 7.44 1.25
CA LEU A 34 -0.68 7.92 0.42
C LEU A 34 -0.17 8.85 -0.70
N LEU A 35 0.61 9.87 -0.34
CA LEU A 35 1.16 10.83 -1.30
C LEU A 35 2.03 10.14 -2.38
N GLU A 36 2.79 9.12 -2.02
CA GLU A 36 3.61 8.37 -2.98
C GLU A 36 2.74 7.56 -3.93
N LEU A 37 1.69 6.90 -3.46
CA LEU A 37 0.73 6.20 -4.32
C LEU A 37 0.05 7.17 -5.31
N GLU A 38 -0.40 8.33 -4.85
CA GLU A 38 -1.00 9.37 -5.68
C GLU A 38 -0.03 9.90 -6.74
N ARG A 39 1.22 10.17 -6.37
CA ARG A 39 2.28 10.62 -7.28
C ARG A 39 2.61 9.58 -8.34
N LEU A 40 2.69 8.32 -7.98
CA LEU A 40 2.93 7.23 -8.92
C LEU A 40 1.75 7.05 -9.88
N ALA A 41 0.51 7.15 -9.39
CA ALA A 41 -0.68 7.15 -10.23
C ALA A 41 -0.71 8.33 -11.19
N ALA A 42 -0.47 9.55 -10.71
CA ALA A 42 -0.38 10.76 -11.53
C ALA A 42 0.75 10.69 -12.57
N ALA A 43 1.83 9.97 -12.27
CA ALA A 43 2.92 9.68 -13.21
C ALA A 43 2.56 8.59 -14.25
N GLY A 44 1.34 8.04 -14.20
CA GLY A 44 0.80 7.07 -15.16
C GLY A 44 1.19 5.62 -14.86
N VAL A 45 1.54 5.28 -13.61
CA VAL A 45 1.65 3.88 -13.20
C VAL A 45 0.24 3.33 -13.02
N PRO A 46 -0.13 2.20 -13.67
CA PRO A 46 -1.47 1.64 -13.54
C PRO A 46 -1.82 1.29 -12.09
N LEU A 47 -3.03 1.66 -11.63
CA LEU A 47 -3.49 1.45 -10.24
C LEU A 47 -3.38 -0.02 -9.80
N ARG A 48 -3.69 -0.96 -10.69
CA ARG A 48 -3.48 -2.39 -10.45
C ARG A 48 -2.02 -2.71 -10.10
N ARG A 49 -1.05 -2.10 -10.78
CA ARG A 49 0.38 -2.32 -10.52
C ARG A 49 0.82 -1.70 -9.20
N LEU A 50 0.21 -0.61 -8.79
CA LEU A 50 0.42 -0.02 -7.45
C LEU A 50 -0.10 -0.96 -6.37
N LEU A 51 -1.32 -1.50 -6.51
CA LEU A 51 -1.89 -2.46 -5.59
C LEU A 51 -1.04 -3.74 -5.50
N GLU A 52 -0.65 -4.31 -6.63
CA GLU A 52 0.24 -5.48 -6.68
C GLU A 52 1.59 -5.17 -5.99
N GLY A 53 2.14 -3.98 -6.20
CA GLY A 53 3.39 -3.52 -5.60
C GLY A 53 3.33 -3.40 -4.08
N ALA A 54 2.21 -2.91 -3.57
CA ALA A 54 1.96 -2.76 -2.13
C ALA A 54 1.54 -4.07 -1.42
N THR A 55 1.29 -5.13 -2.17
CA THR A 55 0.77 -6.40 -1.63
C THR A 55 1.59 -7.60 -2.09
N ILE A 56 1.15 -8.27 -3.14
CA ILE A 56 1.71 -9.58 -3.55
C ILE A 56 3.16 -9.49 -4.03
N ASN A 57 3.57 -8.39 -4.71
CA ASN A 57 4.94 -8.28 -5.17
C ASN A 57 5.91 -8.07 -4.00
N ALA A 58 5.52 -7.29 -2.99
CA ALA A 58 6.27 -7.14 -1.75
C ALA A 58 6.39 -8.49 -1.02
N ALA A 59 5.28 -9.22 -0.86
CA ALA A 59 5.28 -10.53 -0.24
C ALA A 59 6.22 -11.51 -0.97
N ARG A 60 6.20 -11.54 -2.31
CA ARG A 60 7.10 -12.38 -3.12
C ARG A 60 8.57 -11.99 -2.99
N ALA A 61 8.88 -10.69 -2.95
CA ALA A 61 10.24 -10.20 -2.80
C ALA A 61 10.90 -10.70 -1.50
N PHE A 62 10.09 -10.85 -0.45
CA PHE A 62 10.52 -11.37 0.86
C PHE A 62 10.24 -12.86 1.08
N ARG A 63 9.76 -13.59 0.06
CA ARG A 63 9.39 -15.03 0.13
C ARG A 63 8.31 -15.32 1.18
N LEU A 64 7.36 -14.41 1.33
CA LEU A 64 6.24 -14.47 2.29
C LEU A 64 4.88 -14.65 1.61
N ASP A 65 4.86 -14.90 0.31
CA ASP A 65 3.64 -14.96 -0.50
C ASP A 65 2.75 -16.18 -0.22
N SER A 66 3.26 -17.19 0.48
CA SER A 66 2.44 -18.27 1.05
C SER A 66 1.56 -17.82 2.22
N LEU A 67 1.95 -16.73 2.91
CA LEU A 67 1.28 -16.21 4.11
C LEU A 67 0.58 -14.87 3.88
N TYR A 68 1.05 -14.03 2.94
CA TYR A 68 0.63 -12.65 2.75
C TYR A 68 0.46 -12.30 1.28
N GLY A 69 -0.11 -11.11 1.03
CA GLY A 69 -0.12 -10.45 -0.27
C GLY A 69 -1.37 -10.67 -1.11
N THR A 70 -2.22 -11.64 -0.76
CA THR A 70 -3.51 -11.89 -1.41
C THR A 70 -4.56 -12.25 -0.36
N VAL A 71 -5.84 -12.08 -0.71
CA VAL A 71 -6.98 -12.51 0.11
C VAL A 71 -7.35 -13.93 -0.29
N GLU A 72 -6.78 -14.91 0.40
CA GLU A 72 -6.97 -16.33 0.14
C GLU A 72 -7.12 -17.11 1.44
N ARG A 73 -7.85 -18.24 1.35
CA ARG A 73 -8.01 -19.15 2.49
C ARG A 73 -6.64 -19.69 2.93
N GLY A 74 -6.39 -19.68 4.23
CA GLY A 74 -5.14 -20.16 4.83
C GLY A 74 -4.05 -19.09 4.99
N LYS A 75 -4.24 -17.89 4.44
CA LYS A 75 -3.32 -16.77 4.64
C LYS A 75 -3.67 -15.96 5.89
N VAL A 76 -2.68 -15.20 6.36
CA VAL A 76 -2.85 -14.29 7.50
C VAL A 76 -3.79 -13.15 7.11
N ALA A 77 -4.86 -12.96 7.87
CA ALA A 77 -5.85 -11.94 7.63
C ALA A 77 -5.33 -10.55 8.07
N ASN A 78 -4.51 -9.93 7.22
CA ASN A 78 -4.13 -8.52 7.28
C ASN A 78 -4.88 -7.82 6.15
N LEU A 79 -5.96 -7.11 6.49
CA LEU A 79 -6.91 -6.59 5.50
C LEU A 79 -7.21 -5.12 5.76
N LEU A 80 -7.42 -4.39 4.67
CA LEU A 80 -8.02 -3.07 4.68
C LEU A 80 -9.38 -3.14 3.98
N LEU A 81 -10.43 -2.64 4.61
CA LEU A 81 -11.70 -2.37 3.96
C LEU A 81 -11.73 -0.90 3.57
N LEU A 82 -11.91 -0.64 2.29
CA LEU A 82 -11.94 0.71 1.73
C LEU A 82 -13.38 1.03 1.29
N ARG A 83 -13.79 2.29 1.40
CA ARG A 83 -15.09 2.77 0.89
C ARG A 83 -15.08 3.01 -0.61
N ALA A 84 -13.91 3.24 -1.20
CA ALA A 84 -13.72 3.43 -2.63
C ALA A 84 -12.87 2.32 -3.24
N ASN A 85 -12.98 2.13 -4.56
CA ASN A 85 -12.26 1.09 -5.28
C ASN A 85 -10.84 1.55 -5.62
N PRO A 86 -9.78 0.92 -5.08
CA PRO A 86 -8.40 1.29 -5.36
C PRO A 86 -7.94 0.98 -6.79
N LEU A 87 -8.76 0.30 -7.59
CA LEU A 87 -8.51 0.08 -9.01
C LEU A 87 -9.09 1.20 -9.89
N GLU A 88 -9.87 2.10 -9.31
CA GLU A 88 -10.47 3.26 -9.99
C GLU A 88 -9.78 4.57 -9.62
N THR A 89 -9.30 4.69 -8.38
CA THR A 89 -8.64 5.89 -7.89
C THR A 89 -7.60 5.59 -6.81
N ALA A 90 -6.51 6.35 -6.79
CA ALA A 90 -5.49 6.24 -5.74
C ALA A 90 -5.96 6.82 -4.39
N GLU A 91 -6.86 7.81 -4.41
CA GLU A 91 -7.47 8.40 -3.23
C GLU A 91 -8.32 7.39 -2.42
N ALA A 92 -8.65 6.24 -3.01
CA ALA A 92 -9.32 5.14 -2.30
C ALA A 92 -8.56 4.73 -1.01
N TYR A 93 -7.24 4.86 -0.98
CA TYR A 93 -6.44 4.54 0.20
C TYR A 93 -6.61 5.51 1.37
N ASP A 94 -7.21 6.69 1.15
CA ASP A 94 -7.65 7.60 2.23
C ASP A 94 -9.03 7.20 2.79
N SER A 95 -9.77 6.35 2.08
CA SER A 95 -11.12 5.93 2.44
C SER A 95 -11.18 4.66 3.30
N ILE A 96 -10.16 4.40 4.12
CA ILE A 96 -10.12 3.20 4.98
C ILE A 96 -11.27 3.22 5.97
N ASP A 97 -12.11 2.19 5.93
CA ASP A 97 -13.23 1.99 6.84
C ASP A 97 -12.83 1.06 7.99
N LEU A 98 -12.15 -0.05 7.69
CA LEU A 98 -11.77 -1.05 8.66
C LEU A 98 -10.32 -1.52 8.43
N VAL A 99 -9.62 -1.74 9.53
CA VAL A 99 -8.30 -2.37 9.54
C VAL A 99 -8.38 -3.69 10.29
N VAL A 100 -7.90 -4.75 9.66
CA VAL A 100 -7.78 -6.07 10.29
C VAL A 100 -6.31 -6.46 10.33
N VAL A 101 -5.81 -6.83 11.49
CA VAL A 101 -4.43 -7.31 11.69
C VAL A 101 -4.46 -8.68 12.36
N ARG A 102 -3.91 -9.68 11.68
CA ARG A 102 -3.91 -11.08 12.15
C ARG A 102 -5.30 -11.57 12.57
N GLY A 103 -6.32 -11.21 11.77
CA GLY A 103 -7.71 -11.58 12.04
C GLY A 103 -8.44 -10.75 13.11
N LYS A 104 -7.77 -9.78 13.73
CA LYS A 104 -8.38 -8.88 14.73
C LYS A 104 -8.69 -7.53 14.11
N VAL A 105 -9.91 -7.05 14.33
CA VAL A 105 -10.33 -5.69 13.96
C VAL A 105 -9.61 -4.69 14.87
N ILE A 106 -8.99 -3.70 14.28
CA ILE A 106 -8.32 -2.62 14.99
C ILE A 106 -9.18 -1.36 14.90
N ASP A 107 -9.48 -0.77 16.04
CA ASP A 107 -10.16 0.52 16.10
C ASP A 107 -9.25 1.63 15.55
N ARG A 108 -9.67 2.28 14.47
CA ARG A 108 -8.91 3.35 13.82
C ARG A 108 -8.64 4.53 14.74
N SER A 109 -9.52 4.81 15.69
CA SER A 109 -9.32 5.89 16.66
C SER A 109 -8.04 5.70 17.48
N THR A 110 -7.64 4.44 17.69
CA THR A 110 -6.41 4.09 18.40
C THR A 110 -5.15 4.25 17.55
N LEU A 111 -5.29 4.35 16.23
CA LEU A 111 -4.19 4.51 15.28
C LEU A 111 -3.91 5.97 14.93
N ALA A 112 -4.81 6.88 15.29
CA ALA A 112 -4.63 8.31 15.06
C ALA A 112 -3.45 8.84 15.88
N ALA A 113 -2.59 9.64 15.23
CA ALA A 113 -1.53 10.34 15.94
C ALA A 113 -2.15 11.22 17.04
N ARG A 114 -1.73 11.03 18.27
CA ARG A 114 -2.12 11.94 19.36
C ARG A 114 -1.41 13.27 19.12
N ARG A 115 -2.20 14.33 19.02
CA ARG A 115 -1.68 15.71 18.99
C ARG A 115 -1.14 16.10 20.36
#